data_4da1bd5b55513f0c942f92e7ef3bab9e
#
_entry.id   4da1bd5b55513f0c942f92e7ef3bab9e
#
_cell.length_a   1.000
_cell.length_b   1.000
_cell.length_c   1.000
_cell.angle_alpha   90.00
_cell.angle_beta   90.00
_cell.angle_gamma   90.00
#
_symmetry.space_group_name_H-M   'P 1'
#
loop_
_entity.id
_entity.type
_entity.pdbx_description
1 polymer ?
#
loop_
_entity_poly.entity_id
_entity_poly.type
_entity_poly.pdbx_seq_one_letter_code
_entity_poly.pdbx_strand_id
1 'polypeptide(L)'
;MNIPSKHPQIPKKKTGLLIVNLGTPDSTKWFDIRKYLKEFLSDTRVIEVNPILWQIILNLIILTFRPAKTAKAYKEIWMKKEDMSPLRFFTMKQSEKLGREFKNKDFIVDYAMRYGNPSIKSK
;
A
#
# COMPACT_ATOMS: atom_id res chain seq x y z
N MET A 1 22.66 26.75 21.84
CA MET A 1 22.71 25.31 22.09
C MET A 1 24.14 24.81 21.83
N ASN A 2 24.89 24.40 22.85
CA ASN A 2 26.25 23.87 22.64
C ASN A 2 26.14 22.41 22.16
N ILE A 3 26.43 22.17 20.89
CA ILE A 3 26.49 20.83 20.34
C ILE A 3 27.89 20.25 20.68
N PRO A 4 27.96 19.05 21.26
CA PRO A 4 29.26 18.42 21.55
C PRO A 4 30.09 18.27 20.28
N SER A 5 31.40 18.50 20.36
CA SER A 5 32.33 18.50 19.22
C SER A 5 32.41 17.16 18.44
N LYS A 6 31.86 16.08 18.99
CA LYS A 6 31.74 14.75 18.35
C LYS A 6 30.33 14.39 17.91
N HIS A 7 29.42 15.37 17.90
CA HIS A 7 28.05 15.09 17.43
C HIS A 7 28.06 14.86 15.91
N PRO A 8 27.42 13.79 15.42
CA PRO A 8 27.27 13.60 13.96
C PRO A 8 26.60 14.82 13.35
N GLN A 9 27.04 15.21 12.14
CA GLN A 9 26.41 16.31 11.43
C GLN A 9 24.90 16.02 11.26
N ILE A 10 24.07 16.96 11.72
CA ILE A 10 22.63 16.88 11.54
C ILE A 10 22.36 17.06 10.04
N PRO A 11 21.80 16.07 9.33
CA PRO A 11 21.48 16.22 7.93
C PRO A 11 20.47 17.37 7.74
N LYS A 12 20.57 18.07 6.61
CA LYS A 12 19.58 19.12 6.24
C LYS A 12 18.16 18.56 6.44
N LYS A 13 17.33 19.31 7.16
CA LYS A 13 15.91 19.00 7.31
C LYS A 13 15.27 18.86 5.92
N LYS A 14 14.71 17.69 5.63
CA LYS A 14 13.87 17.45 4.47
C LYS A 14 12.43 17.22 4.90
N THR A 15 11.48 17.71 4.13
CA THR A 15 10.05 17.46 4.34
C THR A 15 9.65 16.23 3.53
N GLY A 16 9.14 15.20 4.20
CA GLY A 16 8.56 14.03 3.54
C GLY A 16 7.11 14.30 3.12
N LEU A 17 6.78 14.01 1.86
CA LEU A 17 5.43 14.03 1.33
C LEU A 17 5.06 12.62 0.88
N LEU A 18 4.17 11.97 1.62
CA LEU A 18 3.72 10.61 1.34
C LEU A 18 2.31 10.62 0.74
N ILE A 19 2.20 10.15 -0.51
CA ILE A 19 0.90 9.92 -1.14
C ILE A 19 0.41 8.54 -0.71
N VAL A 20 -0.78 8.47 -0.10
CA VAL A 20 -1.37 7.22 0.37
C VAL A 20 -2.64 6.92 -0.41
N ASN A 21 -2.77 5.69 -0.91
CA ASN A 21 -3.98 5.19 -1.54
C ASN A 21 -4.45 3.89 -0.85
N LEU A 22 -5.65 3.43 -1.20
CA LEU A 22 -6.31 2.29 -0.55
C LEU A 22 -5.45 1.02 -0.56
N GLY A 23 -4.98 0.65 -1.74
CA GLY A 23 -4.17 -0.55 -1.91
C GLY A 23 -4.71 -1.53 -2.93
N THR A 24 -3.90 -2.53 -3.21
CA THR A 24 -4.13 -3.51 -4.25
C THR A 24 -3.26 -4.74 -3.99
N PRO A 25 -3.63 -5.93 -4.49
CA PRO A 25 -2.79 -7.10 -4.35
C PRO A 25 -1.46 -6.95 -5.12
N ASP A 26 -0.43 -7.69 -4.70
CA ASP A 26 0.89 -7.68 -5.32
C ASP A 26 0.88 -8.31 -6.71
N SER A 27 0.05 -9.33 -6.91
CA SER A 27 -0.18 -9.97 -8.22
C SER A 27 -1.60 -10.53 -8.32
N THR A 28 -1.94 -11.08 -9.48
CA THR A 28 -3.23 -11.75 -9.72
C THR A 28 -3.25 -13.22 -9.29
N LYS A 29 -2.19 -13.70 -8.63
CA LYS A 29 -2.12 -15.07 -8.11
C LYS A 29 -3.05 -15.23 -6.90
N TRP A 30 -3.60 -16.41 -6.73
CA TRP A 30 -4.57 -16.70 -5.67
C TRP A 30 -4.06 -16.33 -4.25
N PHE A 31 -2.80 -16.66 -3.94
CA PHE A 31 -2.22 -16.36 -2.62
C PHE A 31 -2.04 -14.87 -2.36
N ASP A 32 -1.62 -14.10 -3.35
CA ASP A 32 -1.45 -12.65 -3.22
C ASP A 32 -2.81 -11.94 -3.07
N ILE A 33 -3.80 -12.39 -3.82
CA ILE A 33 -5.20 -11.94 -3.67
C ILE A 33 -5.73 -12.29 -2.27
N ARG A 34 -5.50 -13.53 -1.81
CA ARG A 34 -5.95 -13.96 -0.49
C ARG A 34 -5.31 -13.14 0.63
N LYS A 35 -4.00 -12.89 0.54
CA LYS A 35 -3.25 -12.06 1.48
C LYS A 35 -3.82 -10.64 1.56
N TYR A 36 -4.02 -10.02 0.41
CA TYR A 36 -4.61 -8.69 0.30
C TYR A 36 -6.02 -8.63 0.88
N LEU A 37 -6.89 -9.56 0.51
CA LEU A 37 -8.25 -9.65 1.04
C LEU A 37 -8.27 -9.87 2.56
N LYS A 38 -7.37 -10.68 3.09
CA LYS A 38 -7.25 -10.89 4.54
C LYS A 38 -6.89 -9.60 5.25
N GLU A 39 -5.89 -8.88 4.77
CA GLU A 39 -5.48 -7.59 5.35
C GLU A 39 -6.61 -6.56 5.29
N PHE A 40 -7.23 -6.41 4.13
CA PHE A 40 -8.30 -5.45 3.90
C PHE A 40 -9.57 -5.75 4.71
N LEU A 41 -10.03 -6.98 4.70
CA LEU A 41 -11.27 -7.39 5.37
C LEU A 41 -11.10 -7.65 6.88
N SER A 42 -9.88 -7.72 7.39
CA SER A 42 -9.61 -7.81 8.83
C SER A 42 -9.63 -6.44 9.53
N ASP A 43 -9.60 -5.35 8.77
CA ASP A 43 -9.66 -4.01 9.36
C ASP A 43 -11.09 -3.72 9.85
N THR A 44 -11.24 -3.49 11.16
CA THR A 44 -12.53 -3.20 11.80
C THR A 44 -13.16 -1.90 11.32
N ARG A 45 -12.39 -1.01 10.71
CA ARG A 45 -12.89 0.21 10.07
C ARG A 45 -13.59 -0.06 8.73
N VAL A 46 -13.30 -1.20 8.11
CA VAL A 46 -13.93 -1.64 6.85
C VAL A 46 -15.16 -2.49 7.15
N ILE A 47 -15.07 -3.35 8.14
CA ILE A 47 -16.14 -4.30 8.53
C ILE A 47 -16.47 -4.11 10.00
N GLU A 48 -17.60 -3.47 10.28
CA GLU A 48 -18.12 -3.20 11.61
C GLU A 48 -18.98 -4.38 12.13
N VAL A 49 -18.35 -5.54 12.34
CA VAL A 49 -19.01 -6.76 12.88
C VAL A 49 -18.20 -7.26 14.08
N ASN A 50 -18.82 -8.10 14.93
CA ASN A 50 -18.10 -8.74 16.04
C ASN A 50 -16.78 -9.36 15.54
N PRO A 51 -15.61 -8.92 16.06
CA PRO A 51 -14.31 -9.30 15.50
C PRO A 51 -14.05 -10.81 15.53
N ILE A 52 -14.47 -11.50 16.59
CA ILE A 52 -14.23 -12.94 16.75
C ILE A 52 -15.04 -13.73 15.73
N LEU A 53 -16.35 -13.47 15.65
CA LEU A 53 -17.24 -14.13 14.69
C LEU A 53 -16.80 -13.83 13.25
N TRP A 54 -16.43 -12.57 12.98
CA TRP A 54 -15.97 -12.17 11.66
C TRP A 54 -14.69 -12.88 11.23
N GLN A 55 -13.70 -13.01 12.12
CA GLN A 55 -12.47 -13.74 11.81
C GLN A 55 -12.71 -15.21 11.48
N ILE A 56 -13.67 -15.84 12.12
CA ILE A 56 -14.06 -17.22 11.79
C ILE A 56 -14.66 -17.29 10.38
N ILE A 57 -15.63 -16.45 10.08
CA ILE A 57 -16.29 -16.40 8.77
C ILE A 57 -15.26 -16.02 7.67
N LEU A 58 -14.42 -15.03 7.92
CA LEU A 58 -13.41 -14.57 7.00
C LEU A 58 -12.45 -15.70 6.62
N ASN A 59 -11.85 -16.36 7.59
CA ASN A 59 -10.82 -17.36 7.34
C ASN A 59 -11.38 -18.68 6.77
N LEU A 60 -12.55 -19.14 7.21
CA LEU A 60 -13.13 -20.42 6.78
C LEU A 60 -13.91 -20.31 5.46
N ILE A 61 -14.63 -19.22 5.24
CA ILE A 61 -15.55 -19.10 4.12
C ILE A 61 -14.99 -18.13 3.08
N ILE A 62 -14.82 -16.86 3.45
CA ILE A 62 -14.52 -15.79 2.48
C ILE A 62 -13.16 -16.01 1.84
N LEU A 63 -12.11 -16.25 2.61
CA LEU A 63 -10.75 -16.43 2.10
C LEU A 63 -10.52 -17.79 1.42
N THR A 64 -11.50 -18.69 1.45
CA THR A 64 -11.46 -19.95 0.70
C THR A 64 -12.02 -19.77 -0.72
N PHE A 65 -13.16 -19.10 -0.86
CA PHE A 65 -13.88 -19.02 -2.12
C PHE A 65 -13.67 -17.70 -2.88
N ARG A 66 -13.62 -16.57 -2.18
CA ARG A 66 -13.55 -15.24 -2.80
C ARG A 66 -12.26 -14.94 -3.56
N PRO A 67 -11.06 -15.43 -3.15
CA PRO A 67 -9.82 -15.10 -3.86
C PRO A 67 -9.82 -15.52 -5.33
N ALA A 68 -10.40 -16.66 -5.68
CA ALA A 68 -10.48 -17.11 -7.07
C ALA A 68 -11.30 -16.17 -7.95
N LYS A 69 -12.47 -15.74 -7.48
CA LYS A 69 -13.34 -14.78 -8.19
C LYS A 69 -12.67 -13.41 -8.30
N THR A 70 -12.06 -12.95 -7.22
CA THR A 70 -11.36 -11.66 -7.17
C THR A 70 -10.12 -11.67 -8.07
N ALA A 71 -9.37 -12.78 -8.10
CA ALA A 71 -8.22 -12.94 -9.01
C ALA A 71 -8.62 -12.83 -10.47
N LYS A 72 -9.76 -13.40 -10.86
CA LYS A 72 -10.29 -13.28 -12.22
C LYS A 72 -10.57 -11.83 -12.57
N ALA A 73 -11.26 -11.09 -11.71
CA ALA A 73 -11.55 -9.67 -11.93
C ALA A 73 -10.28 -8.82 -12.03
N TYR A 74 -9.29 -9.06 -11.16
CA TYR A 74 -8.00 -8.36 -11.26
C TYR A 74 -7.23 -8.67 -12.54
N LYS A 75 -7.30 -9.92 -13.05
CA LYS A 75 -6.67 -10.29 -14.34
C LYS A 75 -7.22 -9.49 -15.52
N GLU A 76 -8.50 -9.14 -15.49
CA GLU A 76 -9.16 -8.37 -16.56
C GLU A 76 -8.64 -6.91 -16.63
N ILE A 77 -8.30 -6.31 -15.49
CA ILE A 77 -7.82 -4.93 -15.40
C ILE A 77 -6.31 -4.81 -15.24
N TRP A 78 -5.60 -5.93 -15.06
CA TRP A 78 -4.16 -5.91 -14.78
C TRP A 78 -3.36 -5.35 -15.95
N MET A 79 -2.50 -4.39 -15.66
CA MET A 79 -1.60 -3.79 -16.65
C MET A 79 -0.44 -4.75 -16.93
N LYS A 80 -0.58 -5.55 -17.98
CA LYS A 80 0.34 -6.66 -18.29
C LYS A 80 1.78 -6.21 -18.53
N LYS A 81 1.96 -5.03 -19.13
CA LYS A 81 3.29 -4.47 -19.42
C LYS A 81 4.02 -4.03 -18.15
N GLU A 82 3.33 -3.40 -17.25
CA GLU A 82 3.85 -2.86 -15.99
C GLU A 82 3.82 -3.91 -14.85
N ASP A 83 3.10 -5.01 -15.06
CA ASP A 83 2.85 -6.08 -14.09
C ASP A 83 2.31 -5.57 -12.75
N MET A 84 1.34 -4.67 -12.83
CA MET A 84 0.68 -4.10 -11.65
C MET A 84 -0.76 -3.68 -11.92
N SER A 85 -1.51 -3.42 -10.85
CA SER A 85 -2.86 -2.86 -10.97
C SER A 85 -2.83 -1.40 -11.41
N PRO A 86 -3.89 -0.91 -12.09
CA PRO A 86 -4.01 0.51 -12.45
C PRO A 86 -3.89 1.44 -11.25
N LEU A 87 -4.49 1.08 -10.10
CA LEU A 87 -4.42 1.88 -8.89
C LEU A 87 -2.98 2.12 -8.44
N ARG A 88 -2.17 1.06 -8.39
CA ARG A 88 -0.76 1.16 -8.01
C ARG A 88 0.03 1.97 -9.04
N PHE A 89 -0.17 1.69 -10.32
CA PHE A 89 0.51 2.39 -11.39
C PHE A 89 0.26 3.91 -11.36
N PHE A 90 -0.99 4.32 -11.28
CA PHE A 90 -1.31 5.74 -11.28
C PHE A 90 -0.87 6.44 -9.98
N THR A 91 -0.96 5.78 -8.83
CA THR A 91 -0.45 6.34 -7.57
C THR A 91 1.06 6.56 -7.63
N MET A 92 1.80 5.58 -8.16
CA MET A 92 3.24 5.70 -8.40
C MET A 92 3.56 6.86 -9.35
N LYS A 93 2.83 6.97 -10.47
CA LYS A 93 3.02 8.07 -11.44
C LYS A 93 2.70 9.44 -10.88
N GLN A 94 1.69 9.56 -10.02
CA GLN A 94 1.39 10.81 -9.30
C GLN A 94 2.56 11.20 -8.39
N SER A 95 3.11 10.25 -7.63
CA SER A 95 4.27 10.48 -6.77
C SER A 95 5.50 10.91 -7.56
N GLU A 96 5.79 10.26 -8.70
CA GLU A 96 6.90 10.61 -9.57
C GLU A 96 6.75 12.04 -10.14
N LYS A 97 5.56 12.39 -10.63
CA LYS A 97 5.29 13.73 -11.18
C LYS A 97 5.44 14.80 -10.10
N LEU A 98 4.86 14.57 -8.94
CA LEU A 98 4.95 15.51 -7.82
C LEU A 98 6.40 15.67 -7.34
N GLY A 99 7.17 14.58 -7.30
CA GLY A 99 8.59 14.63 -6.97
C GLY A 99 9.41 15.47 -7.94
N ARG A 100 9.05 15.49 -9.22
CA ARG A 100 9.70 16.37 -10.22
C ARG A 100 9.41 17.86 -9.98
N GLU A 101 8.17 18.19 -9.61
CA GLU A 101 7.77 19.58 -9.29
C GLU A 101 8.50 20.10 -8.04
N PHE A 102 8.84 19.22 -7.10
CA PHE A 102 9.56 19.57 -5.87
C PHE A 102 11.08 19.32 -5.94
N LYS A 103 11.63 18.98 -7.09
CA LYS A 103 13.03 18.54 -7.24
C LYS A 103 14.06 19.52 -6.66
N ASN A 104 13.81 20.83 -6.73
CA ASN A 104 14.71 21.88 -6.24
C ASN A 104 14.37 22.35 -4.82
N LYS A 105 13.45 21.68 -4.13
CA LYS A 105 13.02 22.00 -2.77
C LYS A 105 13.46 20.88 -1.83
N ASP A 106 13.59 21.16 -0.55
CA ASP A 106 13.98 20.17 0.46
C ASP A 106 12.82 19.18 0.76
N PHE A 107 12.26 18.57 -0.31
CA PHE A 107 11.17 17.60 -0.25
C PHE A 107 11.62 16.21 -0.73
N ILE A 108 11.10 15.18 -0.06
CA ILE A 108 11.14 13.80 -0.52
C ILE A 108 9.68 13.38 -0.76
N VAL A 109 9.37 13.00 -1.99
CA VAL A 109 8.02 12.54 -2.35
C VAL A 109 8.06 11.03 -2.59
N ASP A 110 7.15 10.31 -1.94
CA ASP A 110 7.00 8.86 -2.11
C ASP A 110 5.51 8.47 -2.03
N TYR A 111 5.20 7.21 -2.28
CA TYR A 111 3.84 6.69 -2.15
C TYR A 111 3.78 5.42 -1.31
N ALA A 112 2.64 5.18 -0.71
CA ALA A 112 2.34 3.95 0.03
C ALA A 112 0.89 3.53 -0.16
N MET A 113 0.63 2.27 0.16
CA MET A 113 -0.70 1.68 0.16
C MET A 113 -1.15 1.41 1.60
N ARG A 114 -2.43 1.68 1.89
CA ARG A 114 -3.03 1.35 3.19
C ARG A 114 -3.07 -0.16 3.38
N TYR A 115 -3.40 -0.91 2.31
CA TYR A 115 -3.40 -2.36 2.28
C TYR A 115 -2.52 -2.85 1.13
N GLY A 116 -1.73 -3.89 1.36
CA GLY A 116 -0.75 -4.39 0.39
C GLY A 116 0.55 -3.58 0.37
N ASN A 117 1.25 -3.58 -0.77
CA ASN A 117 2.59 -3.02 -0.89
C ASN A 117 2.69 -1.91 -1.97
N PRO A 118 3.60 -0.93 -1.79
CA PRO A 118 4.43 -0.71 -0.60
C PRO A 118 3.57 -0.24 0.58
N SER A 119 3.78 -0.84 1.76
CA SER A 119 2.99 -0.48 2.94
C SER A 119 3.43 0.85 3.54
N ILE A 120 2.53 1.54 4.26
CA ILE A 120 2.87 2.77 5.00
C ILE A 120 4.03 2.50 5.99
N LYS A 121 4.02 1.33 6.64
CA LYS A 121 5.06 0.94 7.59
C LYS A 121 6.45 0.80 6.94
N SER A 122 6.51 0.51 5.63
CA SER A 122 7.77 0.34 4.89
C SER A 122 8.42 1.65 4.47
N LYS A 123 7.72 2.78 4.64
CA LYS A 123 8.17 4.13 4.28
C LYS A 123 8.51 4.96 5.49
#